data_0bb575ef786d2e4642cacbbaf4f49d11
#
_entry.id   0bb575ef786d2e4642cacbbaf4f49d11
#
_cell.length_a   1.000
_cell.length_b   1.000
_cell.length_c   1.000
_cell.angle_alpha   90.00
_cell.angle_beta   90.00
_cell.angle_gamma   90.00
#
_symmetry.space_group_name_H-M   'P 1'
#
loop_
_entity.id
_entity.type
_entity.pdbx_description
1 polymer ?
#
loop_
_entity_poly.entity_id
_entity_poly.type
_entity_poly.pdbx_seq_one_letter_code
_entity_poly.pdbx_strand_id
1 'polypeptide(L)'
;ADDTNWMYGYDERVGAIELAASIGTIAALINVRTVNRLGMDYSSKQELQADRIARDYLAFKGMNPNALSSAINKIKEFYGSVHRYDNLTRYGSYGLLKERLAKLGETESIHSHMFEKMTSDIVTFNAAMYQGDKRYKMAEQLAQKNIDNRVASDHDYVILVKARMAQENTPESNEACMKLLEKAREIATARNLDINKQEILLLMRMNKQAKAADKLKEYLDLLAEYKQQNDMNTQESEWIGEELDWASKMLSKISLL
;
A
#
# COMPACT_ATOMS: atom_id res chain seq x y z
N ALA A 1 1.41 -13.73 -40.17
CA ALA A 1 0.42 -13.67 -39.16
C ALA A 1 0.97 -12.87 -37.99
N ASP A 2 0.35 -11.74 -37.78
CA ASP A 2 0.76 -10.57 -37.04
C ASP A 2 1.12 -10.81 -35.57
N ASP A 3 2.39 -10.66 -35.22
CA ASP A 3 2.90 -10.61 -33.85
C ASP A 3 2.80 -9.20 -33.21
N THR A 4 2.10 -8.27 -33.83
CA THR A 4 1.92 -6.89 -33.33
C THR A 4 0.67 -6.70 -32.48
N ASN A 5 -0.19 -7.72 -32.36
CA ASN A 5 -1.47 -7.61 -31.67
C ASN A 5 -1.35 -7.62 -30.13
N TRP A 6 -0.20 -8.01 -29.59
CA TRP A 6 0.06 -7.91 -28.15
C TRP A 6 0.33 -6.48 -27.69
N MET A 7 0.69 -5.58 -28.61
CA MET A 7 0.98 -4.16 -28.32
C MET A 7 -0.28 -3.26 -28.30
N TYR A 8 -1.38 -3.68 -28.93
CA TYR A 8 -2.60 -2.86 -29.08
C TYR A 8 -3.84 -3.40 -28.40
N GLY A 9 -3.76 -4.57 -27.75
CA GLY A 9 -4.85 -5.18 -27.02
C GLY A 9 -4.91 -4.81 -25.54
N TYR A 10 -4.15 -3.83 -25.11
CA TYR A 10 -4.16 -3.37 -23.73
C TYR A 10 -5.36 -2.48 -23.48
N ASP A 11 -6.38 -3.02 -22.80
CA ASP A 11 -7.43 -2.25 -22.15
C ASP A 11 -6.77 -1.21 -21.23
N GLU A 12 -7.27 0.03 -21.21
CA GLU A 12 -6.73 1.14 -20.40
C GLU A 12 -6.55 0.77 -18.92
N ARG A 13 -7.31 -0.21 -18.43
CA ARG A 13 -7.19 -0.80 -17.07
C ARG A 13 -5.92 -1.61 -16.88
N VAL A 14 -5.43 -2.27 -17.92
CA VAL A 14 -4.18 -3.03 -17.89
C VAL A 14 -2.98 -2.08 -17.96
N GLY A 15 -3.08 -0.99 -18.70
CA GLY A 15 -2.02 0.03 -18.77
C GLY A 15 -1.72 0.70 -17.41
N ALA A 16 -2.74 0.94 -16.60
CA ALA A 16 -2.55 1.48 -15.25
C ALA A 16 -1.91 0.44 -14.31
N ILE A 17 -2.32 -0.82 -14.40
CA ILE A 17 -1.73 -1.94 -13.64
C ILE A 17 -0.29 -2.20 -14.10
N GLU A 18 0.01 -2.07 -15.39
CA GLU A 18 1.37 -2.24 -15.90
C GLU A 18 2.29 -1.07 -15.56
N LEU A 19 1.80 0.16 -15.58
CA LEU A 19 2.59 1.29 -15.12
C LEU A 19 2.91 1.16 -13.63
N ALA A 20 1.96 0.69 -12.86
CA ALA A 20 2.12 0.44 -11.44
C ALA A 20 2.94 -0.83 -11.16
N ALA A 21 2.76 -1.91 -11.93
CA ALA A 21 3.62 -3.08 -11.92
C ALA A 21 5.01 -2.75 -12.42
N SER A 22 5.19 -1.85 -13.41
CA SER A 22 6.52 -1.42 -13.85
C SER A 22 7.21 -0.54 -12.81
N ILE A 23 6.50 0.26 -12.03
CA ILE A 23 7.08 0.98 -10.87
C ILE A 23 7.40 0.01 -9.73
N GLY A 24 6.52 -0.94 -9.44
CA GLY A 24 6.77 -2.05 -8.51
C GLY A 24 7.83 -3.02 -9.03
N THR A 25 7.86 -3.27 -10.32
CA THR A 25 8.88 -4.10 -10.99
C THR A 25 10.19 -3.35 -11.16
N ILE A 26 10.21 -2.04 -11.33
CA ILE A 26 11.43 -1.22 -11.22
C ILE A 26 11.97 -1.28 -9.79
N ALA A 27 11.12 -1.20 -8.78
CA ALA A 27 11.53 -1.42 -7.40
C ALA A 27 11.96 -2.88 -7.12
N ALA A 28 11.36 -3.87 -7.79
CA ALA A 28 11.70 -5.30 -7.69
C ALA A 28 12.85 -5.70 -8.64
N LEU A 29 13.01 -5.06 -9.79
CA LEU A 29 14.16 -5.20 -10.71
C LEU A 29 15.42 -4.51 -10.17
N ILE A 30 15.26 -3.53 -9.30
CA ILE A 30 16.35 -3.03 -8.46
C ILE A 30 16.68 -4.05 -7.34
N ASN A 31 15.87 -5.10 -7.18
CA ASN A 31 16.27 -6.25 -6.37
C ASN A 31 17.28 -7.09 -7.16
N VAL A 32 18.55 -6.75 -6.97
CA VAL A 32 19.75 -7.26 -7.66
C VAL A 32 19.86 -8.80 -7.75
N ARG A 33 19.12 -9.53 -6.90
CA ARG A 33 19.02 -11.00 -7.02
C ARG A 33 18.36 -11.43 -8.33
N THR A 34 17.45 -10.64 -8.88
CA THR A 34 16.77 -10.96 -10.15
C THR A 34 17.64 -10.57 -11.34
N VAL A 35 18.36 -9.45 -11.25
CA VAL A 35 19.30 -9.00 -12.31
C VAL A 35 20.49 -9.97 -12.42
N ASN A 36 21.06 -10.41 -11.30
CA ASN A 36 22.12 -11.44 -11.30
C ASN A 36 21.62 -12.82 -11.77
N ARG A 37 20.36 -13.16 -11.57
CA ARG A 37 19.77 -14.42 -12.06
C ARG A 37 19.55 -14.44 -13.58
N LEU A 38 19.32 -13.29 -14.17
CA LEU A 38 19.08 -13.16 -15.62
C LEU A 38 20.37 -12.97 -16.43
N GLY A 39 21.54 -12.84 -15.78
CA GLY A 39 22.83 -12.68 -16.46
C GLY A 39 22.92 -11.42 -17.31
N MET A 40 22.10 -10.42 -17.01
CA MET A 40 22.06 -9.16 -17.77
C MET A 40 23.07 -8.17 -17.15
N ASP A 41 24.28 -8.15 -17.68
CA ASP A 41 25.27 -7.10 -17.44
C ASP A 41 24.87 -5.84 -18.24
N TYR A 42 23.93 -5.07 -17.70
CA TYR A 42 23.66 -3.74 -18.24
C TYR A 42 24.82 -2.81 -17.91
N SER A 43 25.56 -2.39 -18.95
CA SER A 43 26.59 -1.37 -18.78
C SER A 43 25.95 -0.02 -18.47
N SER A 44 26.65 0.82 -17.68
CA SER A 44 26.23 2.22 -17.43
C SER A 44 25.87 2.96 -18.72
N LYS A 45 26.53 2.64 -19.83
CA LYS A 45 26.24 3.19 -21.16
C LYS A 45 24.85 2.83 -21.67
N GLN A 46 24.42 1.59 -21.48
CA GLN A 46 23.09 1.13 -21.94
C GLN A 46 21.97 1.78 -21.14
N GLU A 47 22.14 1.92 -19.81
CA GLU A 47 21.19 2.62 -18.97
C GLU A 47 21.05 4.09 -19.36
N LEU A 48 22.17 4.78 -19.59
CA LEU A 48 22.16 6.18 -20.01
C LEU A 48 21.57 6.36 -21.43
N GLN A 49 21.77 5.40 -22.31
CA GLN A 49 21.14 5.41 -23.64
C GLN A 49 19.63 5.16 -23.53
N ALA A 50 19.20 4.22 -22.69
CA ALA A 50 17.80 3.95 -22.42
C ALA A 50 17.09 5.18 -21.83
N ASP A 51 17.72 5.86 -20.88
CA ASP A 51 17.21 7.10 -20.28
C ASP A 51 17.03 8.20 -21.32
N ARG A 52 17.99 8.36 -22.23
CA ARG A 52 17.89 9.33 -23.32
C ARG A 52 16.72 9.02 -24.24
N ILE A 53 16.61 7.76 -24.68
CA ILE A 53 15.51 7.32 -25.55
C ILE A 53 14.16 7.50 -24.86
N ALA A 54 14.06 7.14 -23.59
CA ALA A 54 12.84 7.30 -22.80
C ALA A 54 12.43 8.78 -22.69
N ARG A 55 13.40 9.69 -22.44
CA ARG A 55 13.14 11.13 -22.36
C ARG A 55 12.69 11.70 -23.71
N ASP A 56 13.36 11.31 -24.79
CA ASP A 56 13.00 11.76 -26.15
C ASP A 56 11.61 11.23 -26.55
N TYR A 57 11.26 10.00 -26.17
CA TYR A 57 9.94 9.42 -26.39
C TYR A 57 8.84 10.16 -25.59
N LEU A 58 9.09 10.47 -24.31
CA LEU A 58 8.15 11.27 -23.51
C LEU A 58 7.88 12.63 -24.15
N ALA A 59 8.95 13.33 -24.59
CA ALA A 59 8.82 14.60 -25.30
C ALA A 59 8.03 14.47 -26.61
N PHE A 60 8.30 13.43 -27.40
CA PHE A 60 7.58 13.13 -28.65
C PHE A 60 6.09 12.90 -28.41
N LYS A 61 5.72 12.27 -27.31
CA LYS A 61 4.32 12.04 -26.91
C LYS A 61 3.65 13.24 -26.23
N GLY A 62 4.34 14.38 -26.14
CA GLY A 62 3.83 15.56 -25.42
C GLY A 62 3.75 15.38 -23.90
N MET A 63 4.43 14.35 -23.37
CA MET A 63 4.52 14.08 -21.95
C MET A 63 5.70 14.85 -21.34
N ASN A 64 5.74 14.95 -20.00
CA ASN A 64 6.83 15.65 -19.34
C ASN A 64 8.16 14.87 -19.45
N PRO A 65 9.17 15.37 -20.18
CA PRO A 65 10.46 14.68 -20.34
C PRO A 65 11.23 14.53 -19.03
N ASN A 66 10.90 15.32 -17.99
CA ASN A 66 11.52 15.24 -16.67
C ASN A 66 10.86 14.17 -15.77
N ALA A 67 9.82 13.49 -16.26
CA ALA A 67 9.14 12.44 -15.49
C ALA A 67 10.11 11.30 -15.11
N LEU A 68 11.09 10.99 -15.98
CA LEU A 68 12.09 9.97 -15.70
C LEU A 68 13.00 10.35 -14.52
N SER A 69 13.50 11.60 -14.48
CA SER A 69 14.30 12.10 -13.36
C SER A 69 13.50 12.08 -12.07
N SER A 70 12.24 12.49 -12.12
CA SER A 70 11.32 12.43 -11.00
C SER A 70 11.10 11.00 -10.50
N ALA A 71 10.93 10.02 -11.39
CA ALA A 71 10.79 8.61 -11.04
C ALA A 71 12.05 8.06 -10.35
N ILE A 72 13.24 8.37 -10.86
CA ILE A 72 14.51 7.97 -10.25
C ILE A 72 14.69 8.61 -8.87
N ASN A 73 14.32 9.87 -8.70
CA ASN A 73 14.35 10.54 -7.40
C ASN A 73 13.38 9.88 -6.40
N LYS A 74 12.16 9.53 -6.81
CA LYS A 74 11.20 8.80 -5.96
C LYS A 74 11.74 7.44 -5.51
N ILE A 75 12.43 6.72 -6.39
CA ILE A 75 13.11 5.48 -6.04
C ILE A 75 14.19 5.73 -4.99
N LYS A 76 15.02 6.75 -5.18
CA LYS A 76 16.06 7.15 -4.23
C LYS A 76 15.48 7.53 -2.86
N GLU A 77 14.41 8.32 -2.84
CA GLU A 77 13.67 8.71 -1.63
C GLU A 77 13.09 7.50 -0.90
N PHE A 78 12.47 6.57 -1.66
CA PHE A 78 11.92 5.33 -1.08
C PHE A 78 13.00 4.50 -0.38
N TYR A 79 14.13 4.26 -1.04
CA TYR A 79 15.23 3.50 -0.41
C TYR A 79 15.82 4.25 0.80
N GLY A 80 15.79 5.59 0.78
CA GLY A 80 16.16 6.41 1.93
C GLY A 80 15.22 6.26 3.11
N SER A 81 13.92 6.31 2.86
CA SER A 81 12.89 6.20 3.91
C SER A 81 12.91 4.84 4.61
N VAL A 82 13.29 3.78 3.91
CA VAL A 82 13.38 2.41 4.45
C VAL A 82 14.77 2.05 4.98
N HIS A 83 15.68 3.04 5.07
CA HIS A 83 17.07 2.83 5.51
C HIS A 83 17.81 1.70 4.76
N ARG A 84 17.53 1.53 3.48
CA ARG A 84 18.12 0.47 2.63
C ARG A 84 19.05 1.02 1.55
N TYR A 85 19.69 2.15 1.79
CA TYR A 85 20.75 2.65 0.91
C TYR A 85 21.86 1.62 0.67
N ASP A 86 22.13 0.76 1.65
CA ASP A 86 23.11 -0.31 1.51
C ASP A 86 22.82 -1.26 0.35
N ASN A 87 21.54 -1.49 0.03
CA ASN A 87 21.17 -2.30 -1.13
C ASN A 87 21.51 -1.62 -2.45
N LEU A 88 21.35 -0.29 -2.52
CA LEU A 88 21.71 0.50 -3.71
C LEU A 88 23.23 0.63 -3.86
N THR A 89 23.96 0.77 -2.74
CA THR A 89 25.43 0.93 -2.74
C THR A 89 26.16 -0.38 -2.93
N ARG A 90 25.71 -1.46 -2.27
CA ARG A 90 26.34 -2.78 -2.30
C ARG A 90 26.42 -3.39 -3.70
N TYR A 91 25.49 -3.05 -4.57
CA TYR A 91 25.38 -3.60 -5.92
C TYR A 91 25.76 -2.60 -7.02
N GLY A 92 26.42 -1.49 -6.67
CA GLY A 92 26.84 -0.46 -7.63
C GLY A 92 25.72 0.41 -8.18
N SER A 93 24.45 0.08 -7.87
CA SER A 93 23.27 0.77 -8.43
C SER A 93 23.17 2.23 -7.99
N TYR A 94 23.65 2.60 -6.81
CA TYR A 94 23.61 3.97 -6.31
C TYR A 94 24.51 4.91 -7.12
N GLY A 95 25.73 4.48 -7.46
CA GLY A 95 26.62 5.27 -8.32
C GLY A 95 26.00 5.51 -9.69
N LEU A 96 25.40 4.47 -10.26
CA LEU A 96 24.68 4.56 -11.51
C LEU A 96 23.45 5.48 -11.44
N LEU A 97 22.63 5.39 -10.39
CA LEU A 97 21.50 6.30 -10.20
C LEU A 97 21.95 7.76 -10.08
N LYS A 98 23.03 8.04 -9.36
CA LYS A 98 23.62 9.38 -9.25
C LYS A 98 24.08 9.90 -10.60
N GLU A 99 24.76 9.08 -11.41
CA GLU A 99 25.21 9.43 -12.75
C GLU A 99 24.03 9.69 -13.70
N ARG A 100 23.00 8.84 -13.64
CA ARG A 100 21.77 8.99 -14.40
C ARG A 100 21.08 10.33 -14.09
N LEU A 101 20.88 10.64 -12.80
CA LEU A 101 20.29 11.90 -12.36
C LEU A 101 21.12 13.12 -12.82
N ALA A 102 22.46 13.05 -12.70
CA ALA A 102 23.33 14.14 -13.13
C ALA A 102 23.20 14.42 -14.64
N LYS A 103 22.98 13.39 -15.46
CA LYS A 103 22.80 13.55 -16.93
C LYS A 103 21.39 13.90 -17.36
N LEU A 104 20.37 13.47 -16.59
CA LEU A 104 18.98 13.82 -16.86
C LEU A 104 18.63 15.25 -16.41
N GLY A 105 19.45 15.85 -15.56
CA GLY A 105 19.16 17.05 -14.80
C GLY A 105 18.41 16.71 -13.51
N GLU A 106 18.92 17.20 -12.38
CA GLU A 106 18.21 17.07 -11.11
C GLU A 106 16.94 17.91 -11.16
N THR A 107 15.80 17.24 -11.13
CA THR A 107 14.50 17.87 -10.92
C THR A 107 13.94 17.35 -9.61
N GLU A 108 13.33 18.23 -8.84
CA GLU A 108 12.54 17.81 -7.69
C GLU A 108 11.52 16.75 -8.12
N SER A 109 11.20 15.83 -7.22
CA SER A 109 10.17 14.84 -7.51
C SER A 109 8.85 15.57 -7.80
N ILE A 110 8.29 15.36 -8.99
CA ILE A 110 7.03 15.97 -9.38
C ILE A 110 5.93 15.27 -8.59
N HIS A 111 5.35 15.95 -7.62
CA HIS A 111 4.15 15.49 -6.94
C HIS A 111 2.95 15.76 -7.85
N SER A 112 2.42 14.72 -8.46
CA SER A 112 1.20 14.77 -9.26
C SER A 112 0.10 14.06 -8.49
N HIS A 113 -0.94 14.79 -8.09
CA HIS A 113 -2.11 14.22 -7.44
C HIS A 113 -2.76 13.10 -8.28
N MET A 114 -2.72 13.24 -9.61
CA MET A 114 -3.18 12.18 -10.52
C MET A 114 -2.35 10.90 -10.35
N PHE A 115 -1.02 10.99 -10.33
CA PHE A 115 -0.15 9.84 -10.12
C PHE A 115 -0.38 9.20 -8.76
N GLU A 116 -0.50 10.00 -7.71
CA GLU A 116 -0.74 9.53 -6.35
C GLU A 116 -2.09 8.82 -6.24
N LYS A 117 -3.12 9.37 -6.90
CA LYS A 117 -4.43 8.73 -6.99
C LYS A 117 -4.38 7.41 -7.75
N MET A 118 -3.69 7.34 -8.88
CA MET A 118 -3.56 6.11 -9.68
C MET A 118 -2.77 5.02 -8.98
N THR A 119 -1.85 5.39 -8.09
CA THR A 119 -0.99 4.44 -7.37
C THR A 119 -1.47 4.14 -5.95
N SER A 120 -2.52 4.82 -5.46
CA SER A 120 -3.00 4.69 -4.08
C SER A 120 -3.33 3.26 -3.69
N ASP A 121 -4.05 2.52 -4.54
CA ASP A 121 -4.46 1.13 -4.27
C ASP A 121 -3.25 0.20 -4.12
N ILE A 122 -2.19 0.45 -4.89
CA ILE A 122 -0.94 -0.32 -4.79
C ILE A 122 -0.21 0.00 -3.49
N VAL A 123 -0.22 1.26 -3.09
CA VAL A 123 0.36 1.70 -1.80
C VAL A 123 -0.42 1.05 -0.65
N THR A 124 -1.76 1.04 -0.71
CA THR A 124 -2.63 0.36 0.26
C THR A 124 -2.36 -1.14 0.30
N PHE A 125 -2.28 -1.80 -0.86
CA PHE A 125 -1.95 -3.22 -0.95
C PHE A 125 -0.59 -3.54 -0.31
N ASN A 126 0.45 -2.77 -0.62
CA ASN A 126 1.77 -2.95 -0.02
C ASN A 126 1.75 -2.69 1.51
N ALA A 127 0.98 -1.71 1.96
CA ALA A 127 0.79 -1.46 3.39
C ALA A 127 0.14 -2.66 4.09
N ALA A 128 -0.89 -3.27 3.48
CA ALA A 128 -1.54 -4.48 3.98
C ALA A 128 -0.57 -5.67 4.04
N MET A 129 0.26 -5.85 3.01
CA MET A 129 1.29 -6.89 2.98
C MET A 129 2.31 -6.71 4.12
N TYR A 130 2.81 -5.49 4.34
CA TYR A 130 3.70 -5.21 5.46
C TYR A 130 3.03 -5.40 6.82
N GLN A 131 1.73 -5.11 6.92
CA GLN A 131 0.94 -5.40 8.11
C GLN A 131 0.88 -6.90 8.39
N GLY A 132 0.62 -7.73 7.37
CA GLY A 132 0.63 -9.19 7.45
C GLY A 132 2.00 -9.75 7.88
N ASP A 133 3.07 -9.18 7.35
CA ASP A 133 4.47 -9.53 7.70
C ASP A 133 4.92 -8.99 9.07
N LYS A 134 4.03 -8.36 9.84
CA LYS A 134 4.33 -7.73 11.14
C LYS A 134 5.37 -6.59 11.05
N ARG A 135 5.55 -6.02 9.89
CA ARG A 135 6.44 -4.88 9.63
C ARG A 135 5.67 -3.56 9.81
N TYR A 136 5.14 -3.37 11.01
CA TYR A 136 4.15 -2.35 11.34
C TYR A 136 4.59 -0.92 11.02
N LYS A 137 5.86 -0.57 11.25
CA LYS A 137 6.40 0.75 10.90
C LYS A 137 6.32 1.04 9.40
N MET A 138 6.56 0.05 8.56
CA MET A 138 6.46 0.18 7.11
C MET A 138 5.00 0.30 6.66
N ALA A 139 4.11 -0.51 7.23
CA ALA A 139 2.68 -0.43 6.99
C ALA A 139 2.12 0.96 7.35
N GLU A 140 2.49 1.48 8.53
CA GLU A 140 2.13 2.82 8.98
C GLU A 140 2.60 3.91 8.02
N GLN A 141 3.86 3.87 7.59
CA GLN A 141 4.43 4.87 6.68
C GLN A 141 3.70 4.91 5.32
N LEU A 142 3.35 3.74 4.76
CA LEU A 142 2.66 3.68 3.48
C LEU A 142 1.21 4.14 3.60
N ALA A 143 0.48 3.68 4.61
CA ALA A 143 -0.90 4.10 4.85
C ALA A 143 -0.96 5.62 5.12
N GLN A 144 -0.05 6.15 5.95
CA GLN A 144 0.06 7.57 6.23
C GLN A 144 0.35 8.38 4.96
N LYS A 145 1.18 7.88 4.05
CA LYS A 145 1.48 8.53 2.77
C LYS A 145 0.22 8.76 1.92
N ASN A 146 -0.67 7.76 1.82
CA ASN A 146 -1.94 7.95 1.10
C ASN A 146 -2.82 9.01 1.77
N ILE A 147 -2.84 9.05 3.11
CA ILE A 147 -3.58 10.06 3.89
C ILE A 147 -3.02 11.46 3.63
N ASP A 148 -1.71 11.62 3.69
CA ASP A 148 -1.04 12.92 3.48
C ASP A 148 -1.26 13.44 2.05
N ASN A 149 -1.27 12.55 1.08
CA ASN A 149 -1.54 12.84 -0.33
C ASN A 149 -3.04 13.04 -0.64
N ARG A 150 -3.94 12.85 0.34
CA ARG A 150 -5.40 12.97 0.20
C ARG A 150 -6.00 12.01 -0.84
N VAL A 151 -5.45 10.81 -0.93
CA VAL A 151 -5.90 9.73 -1.82
C VAL A 151 -6.22 8.45 -1.05
N ALA A 152 -6.28 8.53 0.27
CA ALA A 152 -6.52 7.40 1.14
C ALA A 152 -7.94 6.84 0.99
N SER A 153 -8.04 5.53 1.04
CA SER A 153 -9.25 4.76 1.25
C SER A 153 -9.49 4.50 2.75
N ASP A 154 -10.66 4.00 3.11
CA ASP A 154 -10.97 3.51 4.46
C ASP A 154 -10.01 2.40 4.90
N HIS A 155 -9.53 1.57 3.97
CA HIS A 155 -8.53 0.54 4.24
C HIS A 155 -7.20 1.11 4.74
N ASP A 156 -6.74 2.26 4.21
CA ASP A 156 -5.51 2.90 4.67
C ASP A 156 -5.61 3.31 6.13
N TYR A 157 -6.75 3.88 6.53
CA TYR A 157 -6.99 4.22 7.94
C TYR A 157 -7.02 2.99 8.84
N VAL A 158 -7.65 1.90 8.40
CA VAL A 158 -7.69 0.64 9.15
C VAL A 158 -6.28 0.05 9.30
N ILE A 159 -5.49 0.02 8.25
CA ILE A 159 -4.09 -0.46 8.29
C ILE A 159 -3.27 0.41 9.24
N LEU A 160 -3.42 1.73 9.17
CA LEU A 160 -2.74 2.66 10.06
C LEU A 160 -3.08 2.39 11.53
N VAL A 161 -4.37 2.17 11.84
CA VAL A 161 -4.82 1.82 13.20
C VAL A 161 -4.23 0.50 13.64
N LYS A 162 -4.32 -0.56 12.83
CA LYS A 162 -3.74 -1.88 13.13
C LYS A 162 -2.23 -1.77 13.42
N ALA A 163 -1.51 -1.00 12.58
CA ALA A 163 -0.08 -0.81 12.73
C ALA A 163 0.28 -0.07 14.02
N ARG A 164 -0.42 1.01 14.35
CA ARG A 164 -0.20 1.78 15.59
C ARG A 164 -0.54 0.96 16.82
N MET A 165 -1.68 0.28 16.82
CA MET A 165 -2.06 -0.60 17.92
C MET A 165 -1.03 -1.70 18.20
N ALA A 166 -0.33 -2.19 17.19
CA ALA A 166 0.71 -3.21 17.35
C ALA A 166 2.02 -2.64 17.94
N GLN A 167 2.26 -1.34 17.79
CA GLN A 167 3.50 -0.68 18.21
C GLN A 167 3.39 0.00 19.58
N GLU A 168 2.20 0.50 19.93
CA GLU A 168 2.02 1.34 21.11
C GLU A 168 0.66 1.06 21.80
N ASN A 169 0.63 1.20 23.14
CA ASN A 169 -0.58 1.09 23.95
C ASN A 169 -0.62 2.19 25.02
N THR A 170 -0.77 3.44 24.58
CA THR A 170 -1.00 4.58 25.45
C THR A 170 -2.43 5.07 25.31
N PRO A 171 -3.00 5.75 26.30
CA PRO A 171 -4.33 6.36 26.19
C PRO A 171 -4.43 7.31 24.99
N GLU A 172 -3.40 8.13 24.78
CA GLU A 172 -3.32 9.11 23.69
C GLU A 172 -3.30 8.44 22.31
N SER A 173 -2.50 7.37 22.17
CA SER A 173 -2.45 6.57 20.94
C SER A 173 -3.79 5.89 20.66
N ASN A 174 -4.42 5.33 21.69
CA ASN A 174 -5.72 4.69 21.54
C ASN A 174 -6.83 5.69 21.14
N GLU A 175 -6.84 6.89 21.71
CA GLU A 175 -7.78 7.95 21.30
C GLU A 175 -7.51 8.44 19.89
N ALA A 176 -6.24 8.59 19.48
CA ALA A 176 -5.89 8.93 18.11
C ALA A 176 -6.35 7.85 17.13
N CYS A 177 -6.21 6.56 17.48
CA CYS A 177 -6.71 5.46 16.68
C CYS A 177 -8.25 5.46 16.55
N MET A 178 -8.98 5.81 17.59
CA MET A 178 -10.44 5.96 17.51
C MET A 178 -10.84 7.02 16.49
N LYS A 179 -10.20 8.19 16.50
CA LYS A 179 -10.44 9.25 15.53
C LYS A 179 -10.13 8.84 14.10
N LEU A 180 -9.13 8.00 13.89
CA LEU A 180 -8.81 7.44 12.57
C LEU A 180 -9.90 6.47 12.10
N LEU A 181 -10.49 5.66 12.99
CA LEU A 181 -11.61 4.79 12.63
C LEU A 181 -12.89 5.57 12.33
N GLU A 182 -13.14 6.70 13.01
CA GLU A 182 -14.22 7.62 12.66
C GLU A 182 -14.05 8.14 11.23
N LYS A 183 -12.85 8.59 10.87
CA LYS A 183 -12.55 9.02 9.50
C LYS A 183 -12.67 7.90 8.48
N ALA A 184 -12.21 6.70 8.81
CA ALA A 184 -12.40 5.53 7.94
C ALA A 184 -13.89 5.31 7.64
N ARG A 185 -14.74 5.42 8.66
CA ARG A 185 -16.20 5.25 8.53
C ARG A 185 -16.85 6.35 7.69
N GLU A 186 -16.38 7.60 7.81
CA GLU A 186 -16.89 8.73 7.03
C GLU A 186 -16.63 8.59 5.53
N ILE A 187 -15.50 7.99 5.14
CA ILE A 187 -15.11 7.87 3.73
C ILE A 187 -15.43 6.50 3.12
N ALA A 188 -15.80 5.51 3.94
CA ALA A 188 -16.14 4.18 3.46
C ALA A 188 -17.33 4.22 2.50
N THR A 189 -17.13 3.73 1.28
CA THR A 189 -18.18 3.64 0.26
C THR A 189 -19.01 2.38 0.36
N ALA A 190 -18.50 1.40 1.07
CA ALA A 190 -19.14 0.11 1.35
C ALA A 190 -18.93 -0.26 2.81
N ARG A 191 -19.67 -1.29 3.26
CA ARG A 191 -19.53 -1.79 4.64
C ARG A 191 -18.16 -2.43 4.83
N ASN A 192 -17.34 -1.86 5.69
CA ASN A 192 -16.02 -2.39 6.05
C ASN A 192 -16.05 -2.98 7.46
N LEU A 193 -16.12 -4.32 7.54
CA LEU A 193 -16.19 -5.06 8.80
C LEU A 193 -14.94 -4.89 9.68
N ASP A 194 -13.79 -4.62 9.07
CA ASP A 194 -12.55 -4.36 9.80
C ASP A 194 -12.63 -3.10 10.68
N ILE A 195 -13.34 -2.06 10.26
CA ILE A 195 -13.56 -0.85 11.07
C ILE A 195 -14.24 -1.22 12.39
N ASN A 196 -15.31 -2.03 12.32
CA ASN A 196 -16.04 -2.48 13.50
C ASN A 196 -15.16 -3.32 14.41
N LYS A 197 -14.41 -4.26 13.84
CA LYS A 197 -13.50 -5.12 14.61
C LYS A 197 -12.42 -4.33 15.33
N GLN A 198 -11.79 -3.36 14.64
CA GLN A 198 -10.75 -2.53 15.26
C GLN A 198 -11.31 -1.60 16.36
N GLU A 199 -12.53 -1.07 16.18
CA GLU A 199 -13.21 -0.30 17.23
C GLU A 199 -13.43 -1.13 18.50
N ILE A 200 -13.90 -2.36 18.37
CA ILE A 200 -14.09 -3.29 19.48
C ILE A 200 -12.77 -3.54 20.21
N LEU A 201 -11.71 -3.87 19.47
CA LEU A 201 -10.39 -4.13 20.04
C LEU A 201 -9.83 -2.90 20.77
N LEU A 202 -10.04 -1.69 20.26
CA LEU A 202 -9.64 -0.45 20.92
C LEU A 202 -10.45 -0.20 22.21
N LEU A 203 -11.76 -0.39 22.17
CA LEU A 203 -12.61 -0.23 23.35
C LEU A 203 -12.20 -1.19 24.48
N MET A 204 -11.88 -2.45 24.14
CA MET A 204 -11.36 -3.41 25.10
C MET A 204 -10.00 -2.96 25.68
N ARG A 205 -9.12 -2.46 24.85
CA ARG A 205 -7.80 -1.96 25.20
C ARG A 205 -7.87 -0.73 26.13
N MET A 206 -8.91 0.08 25.95
CA MET A 206 -9.23 1.24 26.79
C MET A 206 -10.02 0.88 28.06
N ASN A 207 -10.21 -0.41 28.37
CA ASN A 207 -11.04 -0.92 29.47
C ASN A 207 -12.51 -0.46 29.43
N LYS A 208 -13.04 -0.11 28.25
CA LYS A 208 -14.45 0.29 28.06
C LYS A 208 -15.33 -0.93 27.77
N GLN A 209 -15.36 -1.88 28.68
CA GLN A 209 -15.96 -3.22 28.51
C GLN A 209 -17.44 -3.17 28.08
N ALA A 210 -18.26 -2.35 28.71
CA ALA A 210 -19.68 -2.24 28.38
C ALA A 210 -19.88 -1.80 26.90
N LYS A 211 -19.14 -0.76 26.48
CA LYS A 211 -19.20 -0.30 25.08
C LYS A 211 -18.67 -1.35 24.09
N ALA A 212 -17.62 -2.07 24.47
CA ALA A 212 -17.09 -3.16 23.67
C ALA A 212 -18.11 -4.29 23.50
N ALA A 213 -18.86 -4.64 24.55
CA ALA A 213 -19.91 -5.65 24.50
C ALA A 213 -21.06 -5.23 23.58
N ASP A 214 -21.48 -3.97 23.63
CA ASP A 214 -22.53 -3.46 22.73
C ASP A 214 -22.07 -3.48 21.27
N LYS A 215 -20.83 -3.05 21.01
CA LYS A 215 -20.23 -3.13 19.67
C LYS A 215 -20.01 -4.55 19.16
N LEU A 216 -19.74 -5.50 20.05
CA LEU A 216 -19.65 -6.92 19.66
C LEU A 216 -21.03 -7.48 19.22
N LYS A 217 -22.12 -7.09 19.90
CA LYS A 217 -23.48 -7.48 19.48
C LYS A 217 -23.80 -6.92 18.10
N GLU A 218 -23.57 -5.59 17.90
CA GLU A 218 -23.74 -4.96 16.58
C GLU A 218 -22.90 -5.66 15.49
N TYR A 219 -21.69 -6.06 15.82
CA TYR A 219 -20.79 -6.75 14.88
C TYR A 219 -21.27 -8.14 14.53
N LEU A 220 -21.81 -8.90 15.50
CA LEU A 220 -22.42 -10.22 15.27
C LEU A 220 -23.64 -10.12 14.33
N ASP A 221 -24.49 -9.11 14.53
CA ASP A 221 -25.64 -8.86 13.66
C ASP A 221 -25.18 -8.53 12.24
N LEU A 222 -24.16 -7.68 12.11
CA LEU A 222 -23.56 -7.31 10.82
C LEU A 222 -22.96 -8.51 10.07
N LEU A 223 -22.27 -9.40 10.79
CA LEU A 223 -21.70 -10.64 10.20
C LEU A 223 -22.81 -11.59 9.76
N ALA A 224 -23.89 -11.70 10.54
CA ALA A 224 -25.04 -12.54 10.18
C ALA A 224 -25.76 -12.01 8.92
N GLU A 225 -25.97 -10.67 8.83
CA GLU A 225 -26.53 -10.03 7.65
C GLU A 225 -25.63 -10.25 6.42
N TYR A 226 -24.32 -10.06 6.57
CA TYR A 226 -23.35 -10.24 5.48
C TYR A 226 -23.40 -11.66 4.94
N LYS A 227 -23.51 -12.66 5.85
CA LYS A 227 -23.64 -14.07 5.50
C LYS A 227 -24.91 -14.39 4.70
N GLN A 228 -26.00 -13.66 4.96
CA GLN A 228 -27.29 -13.89 4.29
C GLN A 228 -27.38 -13.21 2.93
N GLN A 229 -26.72 -12.07 2.75
CA GLN A 229 -26.87 -11.21 1.57
C GLN A 229 -25.90 -11.55 0.42
N ASN A 230 -24.84 -12.29 0.69
CA ASN A 230 -23.78 -12.55 -0.28
C ASN A 230 -23.76 -14.02 -0.69
N ASP A 231 -23.64 -14.25 -2.00
CA ASP A 231 -23.32 -15.57 -2.56
C ASP A 231 -21.81 -15.80 -2.40
N MET A 232 -21.43 -16.30 -1.22
CA MET A 232 -20.03 -16.35 -0.78
C MET A 232 -19.32 -17.56 -1.35
N ASN A 233 -18.07 -17.37 -1.78
CA ASN A 233 -17.19 -18.50 -2.03
C ASN A 233 -16.77 -19.18 -0.71
N THR A 234 -16.14 -20.35 -0.83
CA THR A 234 -15.75 -21.16 0.34
C THR A 234 -14.86 -20.40 1.31
N GLN A 235 -13.88 -19.63 0.80
CA GLN A 235 -12.93 -18.88 1.61
C GLN A 235 -13.58 -17.75 2.40
N GLU A 236 -14.52 -17.02 1.77
CA GLU A 236 -15.30 -15.98 2.45
C GLU A 236 -16.20 -16.57 3.54
N SER A 237 -16.83 -17.71 3.26
CA SER A 237 -17.68 -18.42 4.22
C SER A 237 -16.90 -18.90 5.44
N GLU A 238 -15.69 -19.45 5.24
CA GLU A 238 -14.77 -19.84 6.32
C GLU A 238 -14.38 -18.63 7.17
N TRP A 239 -13.94 -17.55 6.52
CA TRP A 239 -13.56 -16.32 7.21
C TRP A 239 -14.71 -15.75 8.06
N ILE A 240 -15.93 -15.64 7.52
CA ILE A 240 -17.10 -15.18 8.29
C ILE A 240 -17.38 -16.12 9.46
N GLY A 241 -17.22 -17.44 9.28
CA GLY A 241 -17.34 -18.42 10.35
C GLY A 241 -16.36 -18.17 11.49
N GLU A 242 -15.11 -17.92 11.17
CA GLU A 242 -14.05 -17.59 12.15
C GLU A 242 -14.33 -16.26 12.88
N GLU A 243 -14.82 -15.23 12.17
CA GLU A 243 -15.18 -13.96 12.76
C GLU A 243 -16.38 -14.06 13.73
N LEU A 244 -17.40 -14.83 13.37
CA LEU A 244 -18.56 -15.11 14.25
C LEU A 244 -18.13 -15.85 15.52
N ASP A 245 -17.27 -16.85 15.40
CA ASP A 245 -16.74 -17.60 16.55
C ASP A 245 -15.90 -16.68 17.45
N TRP A 246 -15.00 -15.88 16.87
CA TRP A 246 -14.19 -14.90 17.59
C TRP A 246 -15.07 -13.90 18.36
N ALA A 247 -16.04 -13.26 17.69
CA ALA A 247 -16.89 -12.24 18.31
C ALA A 247 -17.75 -12.82 19.44
N SER A 248 -18.31 -14.03 19.26
CA SER A 248 -19.10 -14.73 20.28
C SER A 248 -18.27 -15.10 21.51
N LYS A 249 -17.05 -15.60 21.30
CA LYS A 249 -16.11 -15.91 22.39
C LYS A 249 -15.71 -14.66 23.17
N MET A 250 -15.48 -13.53 22.47
CA MET A 250 -15.10 -12.28 23.10
C MET A 250 -16.27 -11.69 23.91
N LEU A 251 -17.49 -11.74 23.37
CA LEU A 251 -18.68 -11.28 24.08
C LEU A 251 -18.92 -12.10 25.36
N SER A 252 -18.78 -13.42 25.29
CA SER A 252 -18.88 -14.29 26.48
C SER A 252 -17.84 -13.96 27.54
N LYS A 253 -16.60 -13.68 27.16
CA LYS A 253 -15.54 -13.28 28.10
C LYS A 253 -15.83 -11.95 28.79
N ILE A 254 -16.31 -10.95 28.05
CA ILE A 254 -16.65 -9.62 28.62
C ILE A 254 -17.86 -9.71 29.57
N SER A 255 -18.82 -10.57 29.26
CA SER A 255 -20.03 -10.74 30.09
C SER A 255 -19.77 -11.47 31.43
N LEU A 256 -18.61 -12.07 31.62
CA LEU A 256 -18.16 -12.74 32.83
C LEU A 256 -17.34 -11.84 33.75
N LEU A 257 -16.99 -10.65 33.33
CA LEU A 257 -16.24 -9.63 34.08
C LEU A 257 -17.17 -8.59 34.68
#